data_91e3312e4d53acace4277cd7da2e7ef1
#
_entry.id   91e3312e4d53acace4277cd7da2e7ef1
#
_cell.length_a   1.000
_cell.length_b   1.000
_cell.length_c   1.000
_cell.angle_alpha   90.00
_cell.angle_beta   90.00
_cell.angle_gamma   90.00
#
_symmetry.space_group_name_H-M   'P 1'
#
loop_
_entity.id
_entity.type
_entity.pdbx_description
1 polymer ?
#
loop_
_entity_poly.entity_id
_entity_poly.type
_entity_poly.pdbx_seq_one_letter_code
_entity_poly.pdbx_strand_id
1 'polypeptide(L)'
;MAPTAYVQELSKLTSTSDLMSSIALVYFSPTGNTKKAVSSIGELPCVTVKTFDITGNVEVPETDLSGFDFVVFGAPVYAGRIPACSVERFKKMKGSGTPCALVLTYGNRAYEDAPRGLGDIVAANGFRIKGVATMASQHTYGQIQLGRPNKDDIAELQEFFFHMLAKAEEPETVVPPGNYPYKVVEAKAKFKPTTNSNCLACGMCVRDCPVGAIEELSLIHISEPTRH
;
A
#
# COMPACT_ATOMS: atom_id res chain seq x y z
N MET A 1 -8.03 -18.14 -18.47
CA MET A 1 -7.78 -19.36 -17.67
C MET A 1 -8.95 -19.56 -16.74
N ALA A 2 -9.45 -20.78 -16.63
CA ALA A 2 -10.52 -21.09 -15.69
C ALA A 2 -10.03 -20.89 -14.25
N PRO A 3 -10.87 -20.49 -13.31
CA PRO A 3 -10.49 -20.39 -11.90
C PRO A 3 -9.91 -21.73 -11.46
N THR A 4 -8.80 -21.65 -10.71
CA THR A 4 -8.11 -22.84 -10.20
C THR A 4 -9.10 -23.76 -9.47
N ALA A 5 -8.89 -25.07 -9.53
CA ALA A 5 -9.77 -26.10 -8.93
C ALA A 5 -10.14 -25.78 -7.47
N TYR A 6 -9.30 -25.03 -6.76
CA TYR A 6 -9.48 -24.58 -5.40
C TYR A 6 -10.62 -23.55 -5.23
N VAL A 7 -10.80 -22.61 -6.18
CA VAL A 7 -11.92 -21.65 -6.15
C VAL A 7 -13.24 -22.37 -6.42
N GLN A 8 -13.21 -23.46 -7.20
CA GLN A 8 -14.39 -24.29 -7.46
C GLN A 8 -14.76 -25.18 -6.26
N GLU A 9 -13.80 -25.59 -5.45
CA GLU A 9 -14.04 -26.37 -4.24
C GLU A 9 -14.70 -25.54 -3.13
N LEU A 10 -14.30 -24.28 -3.00
CA LEU A 10 -14.89 -23.35 -2.03
C LEU A 10 -16.33 -22.96 -2.36
N SER A 11 -16.68 -22.84 -3.63
CA SER A 11 -18.05 -22.56 -4.03
C SER A 11 -19.03 -23.68 -3.67
N LYS A 12 -18.52 -24.86 -3.31
CA LYS A 12 -19.32 -26.03 -2.90
C LYS A 12 -19.49 -26.15 -1.39
N LEU A 13 -18.73 -25.43 -0.59
CA LEU A 13 -18.68 -25.60 0.87
C LEU A 13 -19.55 -24.62 1.66
N THR A 14 -20.21 -23.65 1.01
CA THR A 14 -20.88 -22.60 1.76
C THR A 14 -22.30 -22.29 1.25
N SER A 15 -23.26 -22.39 2.15
CA SER A 15 -24.52 -21.64 2.07
C SER A 15 -24.16 -20.14 2.25
N THR A 16 -24.48 -19.33 1.29
CA THR A 16 -23.87 -18.07 0.89
C THR A 16 -24.06 -16.86 1.80
N SER A 17 -24.64 -16.94 2.99
CA SER A 17 -24.92 -15.76 3.82
C SER A 17 -24.05 -15.56 5.06
N ASP A 18 -23.34 -16.60 5.54
CA ASP A 18 -22.66 -16.53 6.85
C ASP A 18 -21.11 -16.51 6.77
N LEU A 19 -20.50 -16.34 5.58
CA LEU A 19 -19.04 -16.43 5.39
C LEU A 19 -18.43 -15.27 4.59
N MET A 20 -19.03 -14.09 4.62
CA MET A 20 -18.43 -12.89 4.03
C MET A 20 -17.46 -12.25 5.04
N SER A 21 -16.15 -12.43 4.83
CA SER A 21 -15.14 -11.75 5.66
C SER A 21 -15.10 -10.25 5.36
N SER A 22 -15.13 -9.44 6.40
CA SER A 22 -14.99 -7.99 6.33
C SER A 22 -13.52 -7.60 6.34
N ILE A 23 -13.05 -6.99 5.26
CA ILE A 23 -11.63 -6.67 5.07
C ILE A 23 -11.43 -5.15 5.01
N ALA A 24 -10.50 -4.63 5.81
CA ALA A 24 -10.03 -3.26 5.65
C ALA A 24 -8.82 -3.22 4.72
N LEU A 25 -8.88 -2.42 3.66
CA LEU A 25 -7.78 -2.16 2.74
C LEU A 25 -7.19 -0.77 3.05
N VAL A 26 -6.03 -0.73 3.68
CA VAL A 26 -5.34 0.51 4.05
C VAL A 26 -4.11 0.67 3.16
N TYR A 27 -4.01 1.74 2.39
CA TYR A 27 -2.82 1.91 1.54
C TYR A 27 -2.40 3.36 1.35
N PHE A 28 -1.08 3.52 1.14
CA PHE A 28 -0.45 4.72 0.63
C PHE A 28 0.08 4.43 -0.79
N SER A 29 -0.39 5.17 -1.80
CA SER A 29 -0.12 4.83 -3.21
C SER A 29 -0.07 6.04 -4.14
N PRO A 30 0.99 6.88 -4.09
CA PRO A 30 1.08 8.09 -4.92
C PRO A 30 1.06 7.84 -6.43
N THR A 31 1.55 6.69 -6.89
CA THR A 31 1.61 6.33 -8.32
C THR A 31 0.54 5.31 -8.74
N GLY A 32 -0.33 4.87 -7.84
CA GLY A 32 -1.41 3.95 -8.12
C GLY A 32 -1.06 2.46 -8.09
N ASN A 33 0.22 2.06 -8.13
CA ASN A 33 0.60 0.65 -8.21
C ASN A 33 0.23 -0.14 -6.96
N THR A 34 0.50 0.40 -5.77
CA THR A 34 0.10 -0.24 -4.50
C THR A 34 -1.42 -0.32 -4.39
N LYS A 35 -2.12 0.75 -4.77
CA LYS A 35 -3.59 0.78 -4.84
C LYS A 35 -4.12 -0.33 -5.73
N LYS A 36 -3.57 -0.47 -6.96
CA LYS A 36 -3.95 -1.53 -7.90
C LYS A 36 -3.79 -2.92 -7.29
N ALA A 37 -2.64 -3.18 -6.64
CA ALA A 37 -2.37 -4.44 -5.99
C ALA A 37 -3.35 -4.72 -4.84
N VAL A 38 -3.49 -3.80 -3.89
CA VAL A 38 -4.32 -4.00 -2.69
C VAL A 38 -5.80 -4.07 -3.04
N SER A 39 -6.28 -3.24 -3.98
CA SER A 39 -7.70 -3.22 -4.37
C SER A 39 -8.15 -4.50 -5.06
N SER A 40 -7.24 -5.25 -5.68
CA SER A 40 -7.57 -6.53 -6.32
C SER A 40 -8.06 -7.60 -5.33
N ILE A 41 -7.73 -7.45 -4.05
CA ILE A 41 -8.22 -8.33 -2.99
C ILE A 41 -9.75 -8.23 -2.86
N GLY A 42 -10.31 -7.05 -3.12
CA GLY A 42 -11.77 -6.84 -3.13
C GLY A 42 -12.52 -7.51 -4.28
N GLU A 43 -11.80 -8.05 -5.26
CA GLU A 43 -12.38 -8.82 -6.37
C GLU A 43 -12.56 -10.30 -6.02
N LEU A 44 -12.05 -10.73 -4.85
CA LEU A 44 -12.21 -12.10 -4.40
C LEU A 44 -13.67 -12.39 -3.99
N PRO A 45 -14.16 -13.61 -4.26
CA PRO A 45 -15.46 -14.03 -3.74
C PRO A 45 -15.38 -14.12 -2.20
N CYS A 46 -16.50 -13.96 -1.54
CA CYS A 46 -16.65 -14.12 -0.08
C CYS A 46 -15.90 -13.07 0.76
N VAL A 47 -15.58 -11.90 0.20
CA VAL A 47 -15.06 -10.77 0.98
C VAL A 47 -15.92 -9.51 0.75
N THR A 48 -16.08 -8.73 1.79
CA THR A 48 -16.56 -7.34 1.71
C THR A 48 -15.42 -6.44 2.10
N VAL A 49 -15.16 -5.39 1.32
CA VAL A 49 -14.03 -4.51 1.57
C VAL A 49 -14.45 -3.10 1.93
N LYS A 50 -13.74 -2.52 2.89
CA LYS A 50 -13.74 -1.07 3.13
C LYS A 50 -12.34 -0.52 2.90
N THR A 51 -12.26 0.49 2.04
CA THR A 51 -10.97 1.08 1.64
C THR A 51 -10.66 2.35 2.43
N PHE A 52 -9.41 2.45 2.88
CA PHE A 52 -8.83 3.60 3.56
C PHE A 52 -7.61 4.06 2.74
N ASP A 53 -7.84 4.99 1.81
CA ASP A 53 -6.77 5.61 1.04
C ASP A 53 -6.14 6.74 1.86
N ILE A 54 -4.91 6.52 2.34
CA ILE A 54 -4.18 7.48 3.14
C ILE A 54 -3.13 8.26 2.33
N THR A 55 -3.29 8.31 1.01
CA THR A 55 -2.28 8.88 0.08
C THR A 55 -2.31 10.40 0.02
N GLY A 56 -3.49 11.01 -0.06
CA GLY A 56 -3.66 12.43 -0.33
C GLY A 56 -3.02 13.34 0.74
N ASN A 57 -2.92 14.63 0.43
CA ASN A 57 -2.54 15.64 1.43
C ASN A 57 -3.74 15.97 2.32
N VAL A 58 -4.14 14.99 3.12
CA VAL A 58 -5.28 15.07 4.02
C VAL A 58 -4.84 14.65 5.42
N GLU A 59 -5.50 15.22 6.42
CA GLU A 59 -5.36 14.71 7.77
C GLU A 59 -6.02 13.34 7.86
N VAL A 60 -5.24 12.34 8.28
CA VAL A 60 -5.72 10.99 8.50
C VAL A 60 -6.16 10.88 9.95
N PRO A 61 -7.45 10.65 10.22
CA PRO A 61 -7.93 10.50 11.61
C PRO A 61 -7.43 9.18 12.20
N GLU A 62 -7.38 9.12 13.52
CA GLU A 62 -7.21 7.85 14.20
C GLU A 62 -8.42 6.96 13.90
N THR A 63 -8.14 5.75 13.44
CA THR A 63 -9.16 4.83 12.91
C THR A 63 -9.03 3.48 13.59
N ASP A 64 -10.06 3.06 14.27
CA ASP A 64 -10.17 1.73 14.86
C ASP A 64 -10.58 0.72 13.77
N LEU A 65 -9.72 -0.28 13.57
CA LEU A 65 -9.92 -1.37 12.61
C LEU A 65 -10.14 -2.73 13.31
N SER A 66 -10.35 -2.73 14.63
CA SER A 66 -10.56 -3.96 15.41
C SER A 66 -11.85 -4.71 15.06
N GLY A 67 -12.81 -4.03 14.44
CA GLY A 67 -14.07 -4.63 13.98
C GLY A 67 -13.99 -5.33 12.62
N PHE A 68 -12.82 -5.38 11.98
CA PHE A 68 -12.63 -6.12 10.73
C PHE A 68 -12.03 -7.51 11.00
N ASP A 69 -12.45 -8.49 10.21
CA ASP A 69 -11.91 -9.85 10.29
C ASP A 69 -10.46 -9.92 9.83
N PHE A 70 -10.06 -9.02 8.92
CA PHE A 70 -8.69 -8.93 8.43
C PHE A 70 -8.37 -7.52 7.94
N VAL A 71 -7.08 -7.12 8.03
CA VAL A 71 -6.61 -5.83 7.51
C VAL A 71 -5.45 -6.06 6.53
N VAL A 72 -5.48 -5.37 5.39
CA VAL A 72 -4.37 -5.36 4.44
C VAL A 72 -3.73 -3.99 4.43
N PHE A 73 -2.43 -3.94 4.74
CA PHE A 73 -1.64 -2.71 4.68
C PHE A 73 -0.78 -2.69 3.43
N GLY A 74 -0.96 -1.67 2.58
CA GLY A 74 -0.20 -1.50 1.35
C GLY A 74 0.68 -0.26 1.34
N ALA A 75 1.97 -0.42 0.99
CA ALA A 75 2.90 0.70 0.86
C ALA A 75 3.88 0.50 -0.29
N PRO A 76 4.33 1.57 -0.97
CA PRO A 76 5.44 1.48 -1.90
C PRO A 76 6.77 1.51 -1.14
N VAL A 77 7.81 1.01 -1.80
CA VAL A 77 9.19 1.04 -1.29
C VAL A 77 9.98 2.14 -1.97
N TYR A 78 10.45 3.12 -1.20
CA TYR A 78 11.32 4.19 -1.65
C TYR A 78 12.68 4.06 -0.96
N ALA A 79 13.74 3.84 -1.74
CA ALA A 79 15.11 3.65 -1.26
C ALA A 79 15.24 2.58 -0.15
N GLY A 80 14.43 1.52 -0.20
CA GLY A 80 14.46 0.40 0.75
C GLY A 80 13.65 0.62 2.03
N ARG A 81 12.86 1.68 2.12
CA ARG A 81 11.97 2.01 3.23
C ARG A 81 10.58 2.36 2.71
N ILE A 82 9.56 2.31 3.56
CA ILE A 82 8.29 2.96 3.24
C ILE A 82 8.49 4.49 3.24
N PRO A 83 7.71 5.26 2.46
CA PRO A 83 7.81 6.72 2.42
C PRO A 83 7.66 7.34 3.82
N ALA A 84 8.58 8.24 4.21
CA ALA A 84 8.56 8.85 5.53
C ALA A 84 7.23 9.55 5.85
N CYS A 85 6.61 10.19 4.85
CA CYS A 85 5.31 10.85 5.00
C CYS A 85 4.14 9.88 5.24
N SER A 86 4.29 8.58 4.96
CA SER A 86 3.26 7.57 5.22
C SER A 86 3.32 7.01 6.64
N VAL A 87 4.46 7.11 7.32
CA VAL A 87 4.69 6.51 8.65
C VAL A 87 3.65 6.97 9.67
N GLU A 88 3.50 8.28 9.83
CA GLU A 88 2.55 8.84 10.82
C GLU A 88 1.09 8.53 10.46
N ARG A 89 0.80 8.34 9.17
CA ARG A 89 -0.53 7.96 8.69
C ARG A 89 -0.86 6.52 9.05
N PHE A 90 0.07 5.59 8.85
CA PHE A 90 -0.10 4.20 9.30
C PHE A 90 -0.22 4.08 10.81
N LYS A 91 0.47 4.92 11.59
CA LYS A 91 0.36 4.95 13.06
C LYS A 91 -1.04 5.32 13.57
N LYS A 92 -1.87 5.95 12.73
CA LYS A 92 -3.26 6.28 13.06
C LYS A 92 -4.22 5.09 12.97
N MET A 93 -3.81 4.01 12.32
CA MET A 93 -4.61 2.79 12.22
C MET A 93 -4.43 1.95 13.48
N LYS A 94 -5.51 1.61 14.16
CA LYS A 94 -5.50 0.87 15.42
C LYS A 94 -6.22 -0.47 15.27
N GLY A 95 -5.65 -1.50 15.89
CA GLY A 95 -6.23 -2.83 15.98
C GLY A 95 -6.22 -3.32 17.43
N SER A 96 -6.87 -4.45 17.69
CA SER A 96 -6.90 -5.13 19.00
C SER A 96 -6.68 -6.63 18.81
N GLY A 97 -5.46 -7.02 18.42
CA GLY A 97 -5.16 -8.39 18.01
C GLY A 97 -5.68 -8.72 16.61
N THR A 98 -6.09 -7.72 15.82
CA THR A 98 -6.65 -7.90 14.47
C THR A 98 -5.61 -8.50 13.53
N PRO A 99 -5.91 -9.59 12.81
CA PRO A 99 -4.98 -10.19 11.86
C PRO A 99 -4.77 -9.26 10.66
N CYS A 100 -3.53 -9.22 10.15
CA CYS A 100 -3.21 -8.39 8.98
C CYS A 100 -2.17 -9.02 8.05
N ALA A 101 -2.14 -8.55 6.81
CA ALA A 101 -1.09 -8.81 5.84
C ALA A 101 -0.48 -7.50 5.34
N LEU A 102 0.79 -7.57 4.96
CA LEU A 102 1.53 -6.46 4.39
C LEU A 102 1.73 -6.70 2.89
N VAL A 103 1.47 -5.67 2.08
CA VAL A 103 1.69 -5.70 0.62
C VAL A 103 2.60 -4.54 0.25
N LEU A 104 3.85 -4.85 -0.14
CA LEU A 104 4.84 -3.83 -0.52
C LEU A 104 5.07 -3.88 -2.02
N THR A 105 4.95 -2.73 -2.70
CA THR A 105 5.28 -2.63 -4.12
C THR A 105 6.61 -1.91 -4.32
N TYR A 106 7.48 -2.45 -5.18
CA TYR A 106 8.82 -1.90 -5.38
C TYR A 106 9.27 -1.99 -6.85
N GLY A 107 10.20 -1.13 -7.24
CA GLY A 107 10.70 -1.03 -8.62
C GLY A 107 11.72 -2.11 -9.02
N ASN A 108 11.62 -3.30 -8.47
CA ASN A 108 12.44 -4.51 -8.79
C ASN A 108 13.94 -4.40 -8.53
N ARG A 109 14.42 -3.44 -7.72
CA ARG A 109 15.81 -3.44 -7.25
C ARG A 109 15.95 -4.24 -5.95
N ALA A 110 15.36 -3.74 -4.87
CA ALA A 110 15.30 -4.37 -3.56
C ALA A 110 14.25 -3.68 -2.70
N TYR A 111 13.61 -4.42 -1.81
CA TYR A 111 12.67 -3.87 -0.82
C TYR A 111 13.33 -3.57 0.53
N GLU A 112 14.54 -4.13 0.77
CA GLU A 112 15.38 -3.90 1.96
C GLU A 112 14.58 -3.97 3.27
N ASP A 113 14.53 -2.87 4.05
CA ASP A 113 13.89 -2.85 5.37
C ASP A 113 12.45 -2.34 5.36
N ALA A 114 11.86 -2.09 4.18
CA ALA A 114 10.49 -1.56 4.09
C ALA A 114 9.44 -2.50 4.70
N PRO A 115 9.49 -3.83 4.49
CA PRO A 115 8.55 -4.74 5.13
C PRO A 115 8.67 -4.71 6.65
N ARG A 116 9.91 -4.71 7.18
CA ARG A 116 10.18 -4.65 8.61
C ARG A 116 9.65 -3.35 9.21
N GLY A 117 9.95 -2.21 8.57
CA GLY A 117 9.50 -0.91 9.04
C GLY A 117 7.99 -0.74 9.08
N LEU A 118 7.26 -1.24 8.07
CA LEU A 118 5.80 -1.25 8.11
C LEU A 118 5.28 -2.22 9.17
N GLY A 119 5.89 -3.41 9.26
CA GLY A 119 5.50 -4.43 10.23
C GLY A 119 5.62 -3.96 11.67
N ASP A 120 6.71 -3.29 12.01
CA ASP A 120 6.90 -2.75 13.37
C ASP A 120 5.84 -1.69 13.73
N ILE A 121 5.44 -0.86 12.76
CA ILE A 121 4.37 0.13 12.97
C ILE A 121 3.04 -0.57 13.27
N VAL A 122 2.64 -1.53 12.42
CA VAL A 122 1.33 -2.16 12.58
C VAL A 122 1.29 -3.08 13.80
N ALA A 123 2.38 -3.77 14.11
CA ALA A 123 2.48 -4.59 15.32
C ALA A 123 2.37 -3.73 16.59
N ALA A 124 3.04 -2.58 16.63
CA ALA A 124 2.92 -1.62 17.74
C ALA A 124 1.51 -1.05 17.88
N ASN A 125 0.72 -1.06 16.82
CA ASN A 125 -0.66 -0.59 16.79
C ASN A 125 -1.70 -1.70 17.06
N GLY A 126 -1.28 -2.88 17.48
CA GLY A 126 -2.16 -3.96 17.92
C GLY A 126 -2.60 -4.92 16.80
N PHE A 127 -1.88 -5.01 15.68
CA PHE A 127 -2.16 -5.97 14.62
C PHE A 127 -1.26 -7.21 14.72
N ARG A 128 -1.81 -8.37 14.33
CA ARG A 128 -1.08 -9.65 14.21
C ARG A 128 -0.74 -9.90 12.74
N ILE A 129 0.54 -9.86 12.40
CA ILE A 129 0.99 -10.03 11.00
C ILE A 129 0.93 -11.51 10.62
N LYS A 130 0.13 -11.85 9.62
CA LYS A 130 -0.04 -13.20 9.10
C LYS A 130 0.83 -13.49 7.88
N GLY A 131 1.21 -12.46 7.15
CA GLY A 131 2.06 -12.62 6.00
C GLY A 131 2.52 -11.31 5.40
N VAL A 132 3.52 -11.42 4.52
CA VAL A 132 4.12 -10.29 3.81
C VAL A 132 4.27 -10.66 2.35
N ALA A 133 3.68 -9.89 1.47
CA ALA A 133 3.89 -9.97 0.03
C ALA A 133 4.73 -8.78 -0.43
N THR A 134 5.77 -9.04 -1.22
CA THR A 134 6.55 -8.03 -1.92
C THR A 134 6.39 -8.22 -3.42
N MET A 135 5.94 -7.20 -4.11
CA MET A 135 5.55 -7.27 -5.51
C MET A 135 6.34 -6.28 -6.35
N ALA A 136 7.01 -6.76 -7.41
CA ALA A 136 7.61 -5.87 -8.37
C ALA A 136 6.53 -5.08 -9.11
N SER A 137 6.75 -3.78 -9.28
CA SER A 137 5.83 -2.87 -9.95
C SER A 137 6.58 -1.92 -10.87
N GLN A 138 5.86 -1.28 -11.78
CA GLN A 138 6.45 -0.30 -12.68
C GLN A 138 7.14 0.81 -11.89
N HIS A 139 8.42 1.02 -12.18
CA HIS A 139 9.20 2.08 -11.57
C HIS A 139 8.84 3.44 -12.18
N THR A 140 8.95 4.50 -11.39
CA THR A 140 8.71 5.88 -11.87
C THR A 140 9.81 6.37 -12.82
N TYR A 141 10.99 5.76 -12.78
CA TYR A 141 12.11 6.09 -13.68
C TYR A 141 12.21 5.08 -14.81
N GLY A 142 12.15 5.57 -16.05
CA GLY A 142 12.41 4.77 -17.24
C GLY A 142 11.40 3.64 -17.46
N GLN A 143 11.83 2.66 -18.24
CA GLN A 143 11.01 1.54 -18.68
C GLN A 143 11.27 0.27 -17.84
N ILE A 144 11.28 0.42 -16.51
CA ILE A 144 11.54 -0.69 -15.59
C ILE A 144 10.20 -1.29 -15.15
N GLN A 145 10.01 -2.60 -15.35
CA GLN A 145 8.82 -3.36 -14.97
C GLN A 145 7.51 -2.76 -15.51
N LEU A 146 7.53 -2.35 -16.80
CA LEU A 146 6.36 -1.77 -17.47
C LEU A 146 5.13 -2.68 -17.33
N GLY A 147 3.99 -2.08 -17.05
CA GLY A 147 2.70 -2.76 -16.94
C GLY A 147 2.49 -3.59 -15.68
N ARG A 148 3.51 -3.67 -14.78
CA ARG A 148 3.36 -4.36 -13.49
C ARG A 148 2.80 -3.43 -12.40
N PRO A 149 1.99 -3.96 -11.46
CA PRO A 149 1.54 -5.36 -11.39
C PRO A 149 0.63 -5.71 -12.57
N ASN A 150 0.89 -6.87 -13.19
CA ASN A 150 0.07 -7.42 -14.26
C ASN A 150 -0.98 -8.42 -13.73
N LYS A 151 -1.66 -9.15 -14.61
CA LYS A 151 -2.70 -10.11 -14.21
C LYS A 151 -2.14 -11.30 -13.42
N ASP A 152 -0.93 -11.75 -13.76
CA ASP A 152 -0.32 -12.87 -13.06
C ASP A 152 0.13 -12.46 -11.67
N ASP A 153 0.74 -11.27 -11.53
CA ASP A 153 1.08 -10.68 -10.24
C ASP A 153 -0.14 -10.55 -9.31
N ILE A 154 -1.26 -10.13 -9.88
CA ILE A 154 -2.52 -9.99 -9.14
C ILE A 154 -3.05 -11.35 -8.70
N ALA A 155 -3.01 -12.35 -9.57
CA ALA A 155 -3.46 -13.70 -9.25
C ALA A 155 -2.62 -14.32 -8.12
N GLU A 156 -1.30 -14.16 -8.16
CA GLU A 156 -0.40 -14.60 -7.08
C GLU A 156 -0.70 -13.89 -5.75
N LEU A 157 -0.98 -12.58 -5.78
CA LEU A 157 -1.35 -11.84 -4.59
C LEU A 157 -2.69 -12.29 -4.01
N GLN A 158 -3.67 -12.55 -4.86
CA GLN A 158 -4.98 -13.03 -4.45
C GLN A 158 -4.89 -14.42 -3.81
N GLU A 159 -4.11 -15.32 -4.39
CA GLU A 159 -3.84 -16.66 -3.83
C GLU A 159 -3.12 -16.55 -2.47
N PHE A 160 -2.07 -15.73 -2.39
CA PHE A 160 -1.38 -15.46 -1.13
C PHE A 160 -2.35 -14.94 -0.06
N PHE A 161 -3.17 -13.94 -0.39
CA PHE A 161 -4.12 -13.36 0.56
C PHE A 161 -5.14 -14.39 1.04
N PHE A 162 -5.62 -15.22 0.14
CA PHE A 162 -6.54 -16.29 0.49
C PHE A 162 -5.97 -17.24 1.54
N HIS A 163 -4.71 -17.63 1.37
CA HIS A 163 -3.99 -18.45 2.38
C HIS A 163 -3.83 -17.71 3.71
N MET A 164 -3.62 -16.39 3.69
CA MET A 164 -3.50 -15.60 4.93
C MET A 164 -4.83 -15.46 5.64
N LEU A 165 -5.91 -15.31 4.89
CA LEU A 165 -7.27 -15.25 5.44
C LEU A 165 -7.63 -16.56 6.14
N ALA A 166 -7.31 -17.70 5.54
CA ALA A 166 -7.53 -19.02 6.14
C ALA A 166 -6.78 -19.22 7.48
N LYS A 167 -5.68 -18.50 7.69
CA LYS A 167 -4.86 -18.53 8.92
C LYS A 167 -5.14 -17.37 9.87
N ALA A 168 -6.18 -16.60 9.64
CA ALA A 168 -6.47 -15.40 10.42
C ALA A 168 -6.57 -15.68 11.93
N GLU A 169 -7.25 -16.78 12.29
CA GLU A 169 -7.49 -17.16 13.68
C GLU A 169 -6.30 -17.89 14.35
N GLU A 170 -5.32 -18.37 13.58
CA GLU A 170 -4.15 -19.02 14.14
C GLU A 170 -3.36 -18.04 15.03
N PRO A 171 -2.71 -18.47 16.12
CA PRO A 171 -1.95 -17.56 16.99
C PRO A 171 -0.62 -17.11 16.38
N GLU A 172 -0.07 -17.85 15.42
CA GLU A 172 1.23 -17.59 14.82
C GLU A 172 1.27 -16.24 14.10
N THR A 173 2.39 -15.55 14.27
CA THR A 173 2.68 -14.29 13.60
C THR A 173 3.97 -14.40 12.79
N VAL A 174 4.01 -13.67 11.69
CA VAL A 174 5.19 -13.59 10.84
C VAL A 174 6.02 -12.37 11.20
N VAL A 175 7.33 -12.55 11.30
CA VAL A 175 8.28 -11.44 11.42
C VAL A 175 8.66 -10.98 10.03
N PRO A 176 8.31 -9.74 9.62
CA PRO A 176 8.64 -9.23 8.30
C PRO A 176 10.15 -9.16 8.05
N PRO A 177 10.62 -9.43 6.82
CA PRO A 177 12.03 -9.35 6.48
C PRO A 177 12.54 -7.90 6.56
N GLY A 178 13.82 -7.77 6.92
CA GLY A 178 14.53 -6.50 7.08
C GLY A 178 15.55 -6.57 8.20
N ASN A 179 16.39 -5.55 8.31
CA ASN A 179 17.50 -5.51 9.25
C ASN A 179 17.30 -4.45 10.34
N TYR A 180 18.01 -4.64 11.47
CA TYR A 180 18.24 -3.61 12.47
C TYR A 180 19.75 -3.38 12.60
N PRO A 181 20.20 -2.11 12.73
CA PRO A 181 19.40 -0.88 12.56
C PRO A 181 18.88 -0.75 11.13
N TYR A 182 17.77 -0.06 10.96
CA TYR A 182 17.23 0.21 9.63
C TYR A 182 18.23 0.98 8.78
N LYS A 183 18.18 0.72 7.47
CA LYS A 183 18.90 1.52 6.48
C LYS A 183 18.57 3.00 6.65
N VAL A 184 19.61 3.80 6.81
CA VAL A 184 19.48 5.26 6.82
C VAL A 184 19.28 5.75 5.38
N VAL A 185 18.17 6.43 5.14
CA VAL A 185 17.90 7.09 3.86
C VAL A 185 18.21 8.57 4.03
N GLU A 186 19.24 9.04 3.34
CA GLU A 186 19.54 10.47 3.33
C GLU A 186 18.41 11.22 2.63
N ALA A 187 17.78 12.16 3.35
CA ALA A 187 16.67 12.96 2.87
C ALA A 187 17.05 14.05 1.87
N LYS A 188 18.29 14.05 1.34
CA LYS A 188 18.73 15.04 0.37
C LYS A 188 18.19 14.74 -1.02
N ALA A 189 17.04 15.32 -1.34
CA ALA A 189 16.54 15.33 -2.71
C ALA A 189 17.51 16.15 -3.58
N LYS A 190 18.18 15.46 -4.51
CA LYS A 190 19.04 16.10 -5.52
C LYS A 190 18.23 16.78 -6.62
N PHE A 191 16.97 16.40 -6.76
CA PHE A 191 16.08 16.87 -7.83
C PHE A 191 14.82 17.47 -7.21
N LYS A 192 14.40 18.60 -7.76
CA LYS A 192 13.13 19.24 -7.45
C LYS A 192 12.27 19.24 -8.72
N PRO A 193 10.96 19.02 -8.63
CA PRO A 193 10.08 19.19 -9.77
C PRO A 193 10.12 20.66 -10.24
N THR A 194 10.17 20.85 -11.55
CA THR A 194 10.10 22.18 -12.18
C THR A 194 9.02 22.15 -13.25
N THR A 195 8.38 23.29 -13.47
CA THR A 195 7.43 23.48 -14.56
C THR A 195 8.12 24.20 -15.74
N ASN A 196 7.60 23.98 -16.94
CA ASN A 196 8.01 24.66 -18.16
C ASN A 196 6.79 25.25 -18.89
N SER A 197 7.00 25.80 -20.07
CA SER A 197 5.94 26.42 -20.90
C SER A 197 4.79 25.48 -21.32
N ASN A 198 4.95 24.16 -21.13
CA ASN A 198 3.89 23.18 -21.39
C ASN A 198 2.92 23.01 -20.21
N CYS A 199 3.13 23.71 -19.11
CA CYS A 199 2.24 23.67 -17.96
C CYS A 199 0.90 24.31 -18.30
N LEU A 200 -0.17 23.54 -18.16
CA LEU A 200 -1.55 24.00 -18.41
C LEU A 200 -2.19 24.64 -17.16
N ALA A 201 -1.46 24.78 -16.07
CA ALA A 201 -1.95 25.28 -14.77
C ALA A 201 -3.22 24.54 -14.28
N CYS A 202 -3.36 23.25 -14.57
CA CYS A 202 -4.54 22.45 -14.23
C CYS A 202 -4.64 22.06 -12.74
N GLY A 203 -3.65 22.39 -11.92
CA GLY A 203 -3.64 22.11 -10.48
C GLY A 203 -3.49 20.64 -10.08
N MET A 204 -3.40 19.69 -11.01
CA MET A 204 -3.33 18.26 -10.70
C MET A 204 -2.13 17.90 -9.82
N CYS A 205 -0.95 18.44 -10.10
CA CYS A 205 0.25 18.20 -9.32
C CYS A 205 0.16 18.73 -7.88
N VAL A 206 -0.55 19.85 -7.69
CA VAL A 206 -0.83 20.43 -6.36
C VAL A 206 -1.79 19.51 -5.59
N ARG A 207 -2.89 19.13 -6.21
CA ARG A 207 -3.92 18.26 -5.62
C ARG A 207 -3.36 16.88 -5.25
N ASP A 208 -2.56 16.29 -6.13
CA ASP A 208 -2.10 14.90 -5.98
C ASP A 208 -0.79 14.79 -5.18
N CYS A 209 -0.18 15.94 -4.77
CA CYS A 209 1.00 15.93 -3.93
C CYS A 209 0.68 15.43 -2.52
N PRO A 210 1.22 14.29 -2.09
CA PRO A 210 0.85 13.70 -0.79
C PRO A 210 1.35 14.49 0.43
N VAL A 211 2.22 15.47 0.23
CA VAL A 211 2.83 16.27 1.30
C VAL A 211 2.58 17.77 1.14
N GLY A 212 1.74 18.17 0.18
CA GLY A 212 1.42 19.58 -0.05
C GLY A 212 2.62 20.45 -0.40
N ALA A 213 3.67 19.88 -1.01
CA ALA A 213 4.91 20.59 -1.31
C ALA A 213 4.88 21.39 -2.63
N ILE A 214 3.75 21.36 -3.34
CA ILE A 214 3.58 22.04 -4.62
C ILE A 214 2.50 23.10 -4.44
N GLU A 215 2.86 24.35 -4.68
CA GLU A 215 1.95 25.48 -4.64
C GLU A 215 1.32 25.72 -6.02
N GLU A 216 0.12 26.26 -6.05
CA GLU A 216 -0.53 26.66 -7.29
C GLU A 216 0.20 27.85 -7.90
N LEU A 217 0.77 27.67 -9.10
CA LEU A 217 1.38 28.76 -9.84
C LEU A 217 0.29 29.63 -10.45
N SER A 218 0.16 30.86 -9.96
CA SER A 218 -0.65 31.84 -10.69
C SER A 218 0.06 32.14 -12.02
N LEU A 219 -0.67 32.10 -13.12
CA LEU A 219 -0.17 32.38 -14.48
C LEU A 219 0.51 33.76 -14.62
N ILE A 220 0.45 34.61 -13.60
CA ILE A 220 1.00 35.98 -13.57
C ILE A 220 2.44 36.02 -13.07
N HIS A 221 2.97 34.95 -12.45
CA HIS A 221 4.31 34.93 -11.85
C HIS A 221 5.20 33.82 -12.42
N ILE A 222 5.29 33.69 -13.75
CA ILE A 222 6.29 32.82 -14.40
C ILE A 222 7.64 33.56 -14.50
N SER A 223 8.15 34.20 -13.49
CA SER A 223 9.40 34.91 -13.61
C SER A 223 10.45 34.70 -12.55
N GLU A 224 10.21 33.94 -11.48
CA GLU A 224 11.31 33.57 -10.59
C GLU A 224 11.16 32.20 -9.93
N PRO A 225 12.23 31.35 -9.92
CA PRO A 225 12.25 30.16 -9.10
C PRO A 225 12.36 30.59 -7.64
N THR A 226 11.30 30.36 -6.86
CA THR A 226 11.37 30.53 -5.41
C THR A 226 12.47 29.63 -4.84
N ARG A 227 13.54 30.26 -4.38
CA ARG A 227 14.59 29.64 -3.56
C ARG A 227 14.01 29.46 -2.15
N HIS A 228 13.74 28.23 -1.78
CA HIS A 228 13.71 27.80 -0.37
C HIS A 228 14.38 26.44 -0.22
#